data_920f440367b0884184d0dfedd283cb5a
#
_entry.id   920f440367b0884184d0dfedd283cb5a
#
_cell.length_a   1.000
_cell.length_b   1.000
_cell.length_c   1.000
_cell.angle_alpha   90.00
_cell.angle_beta   90.00
_cell.angle_gamma   90.00
#
_symmetry.space_group_name_H-M   'P 1'
#
loop_
_entity.id
_entity.type
_entity.pdbx_description
1 polymer ?
#
loop_
_entity_poly.entity_id
_entity_poly.type
_entity_poly.pdbx_seq_one_letter_code
_entity_poly.pdbx_strand_id
1 'polypeptide(L)'
;MKIAELSKLTQVTSKTIRYYEDIGLLPEPARAANGYRVYQQEDVERLSFIRRCRDLQIPLEEIKKVLGCDHGNACEGHNNHVDDIIAAQLERVKKAKIELEALEQTLTGLLEGCDDANSSQCNILQNLRAH
;
A
#
# COMPACT_ATOMS: atom_id res chain seq x y z
N MET A 1 5.73 -24.66 7.47
CA MET A 1 5.22 -24.68 6.09
C MET A 1 6.20 -24.05 5.10
N LYS A 2 6.07 -24.38 3.86
CA LYS A 2 6.94 -23.83 2.83
C LYS A 2 6.40 -22.50 2.31
N ILE A 3 7.26 -21.73 1.64
CA ILE A 3 6.87 -20.40 1.13
C ILE A 3 5.65 -20.46 0.18
N ALA A 4 5.54 -21.52 -0.63
CA ALA A 4 4.41 -21.65 -1.53
C ALA A 4 3.08 -21.80 -0.77
N GLU A 5 3.10 -22.50 0.34
CA GLU A 5 1.93 -22.65 1.19
C GLU A 5 1.58 -21.35 1.90
N LEU A 6 2.61 -20.66 2.42
CA LEU A 6 2.43 -19.36 3.04
C LEU A 6 1.85 -18.37 2.06
N SER A 7 2.36 -18.33 0.84
CA SER A 7 1.85 -17.49 -0.23
C SER A 7 0.38 -17.76 -0.51
N LYS A 8 0.01 -19.02 -0.57
CA LYS A 8 -1.37 -19.41 -0.84
C LYS A 8 -2.31 -18.98 0.28
N LEU A 9 -1.89 -19.16 1.54
CA LEU A 9 -2.71 -18.83 2.69
C LEU A 9 -2.90 -17.32 2.87
N THR A 10 -1.88 -16.54 2.55
CA THR A 10 -1.90 -15.10 2.75
C THR A 10 -2.26 -14.31 1.50
N GLN A 11 -2.28 -14.98 0.35
CA GLN A 11 -2.46 -14.34 -0.95
C GLN A 11 -1.40 -13.28 -1.26
N VAL A 12 -0.22 -13.47 -0.70
CA VAL A 12 0.95 -12.64 -0.98
C VAL A 12 1.92 -13.49 -1.79
N THR A 13 2.42 -12.96 -2.90
CA THR A 13 3.31 -13.75 -3.76
C THR A 13 4.61 -14.11 -3.06
N SER A 14 5.20 -15.23 -3.44
CA SER A 14 6.48 -15.64 -2.88
C SER A 14 7.56 -14.58 -3.06
N LYS A 15 7.54 -13.91 -4.19
CA LYS A 15 8.48 -12.82 -4.48
C LYS A 15 8.32 -11.67 -3.48
N THR A 16 7.08 -11.30 -3.20
CA THR A 16 6.79 -10.23 -2.24
C THR A 16 7.19 -10.65 -0.82
N ILE A 17 6.95 -11.90 -0.45
CA ILE A 17 7.36 -12.43 0.86
C ILE A 17 8.87 -12.29 1.02
N ARG A 18 9.65 -12.68 0.00
CA ARG A 18 11.11 -12.56 0.04
C ARG A 18 11.54 -11.10 0.12
N TYR A 19 10.86 -10.22 -0.59
CA TYR A 19 11.14 -8.80 -0.53
C TYR A 19 10.91 -8.25 0.88
N TYR A 20 9.82 -8.66 1.54
CA TYR A 20 9.55 -8.23 2.90
C TYR A 20 10.60 -8.73 3.88
N GLU A 21 11.13 -9.93 3.66
CA GLU A 21 12.25 -10.42 4.45
C GLU A 21 13.50 -9.56 4.25
N ASP A 22 13.77 -9.22 2.99
CA ASP A 22 14.96 -8.42 2.63
C ASP A 22 14.94 -7.04 3.26
N ILE A 23 13.79 -6.39 3.33
CA ILE A 23 13.68 -5.05 3.90
C ILE A 23 13.44 -5.06 5.41
N GLY A 24 13.42 -6.24 6.02
CA GLY A 24 13.27 -6.35 7.47
C GLY A 24 11.84 -6.23 7.97
N LEU A 25 10.86 -6.31 7.08
CA LEU A 25 9.45 -6.28 7.47
C LEU A 25 9.02 -7.60 8.09
N LEU A 26 9.61 -8.69 7.61
CA LEU A 26 9.44 -10.03 8.18
C LEU A 26 10.77 -10.49 8.77
N PRO A 27 10.74 -11.24 9.87
CA PRO A 27 11.96 -11.82 10.39
C PRO A 27 12.47 -12.90 9.43
N GLU A 28 13.75 -13.18 9.49
CA GLU A 28 14.31 -14.30 8.75
C GLU A 28 13.64 -15.59 9.19
N PRO A 29 13.14 -16.38 8.24
CA PRO A 29 12.48 -17.64 8.60
C PRO A 29 13.50 -18.67 9.09
N ALA A 30 13.05 -19.56 9.94
CA ALA A 30 13.84 -20.73 10.30
C ALA A 30 14.08 -21.55 9.04
N ARG A 31 15.17 -22.32 9.04
CA ARG A 31 15.50 -23.18 7.92
C ARG A 31 15.49 -24.63 8.37
N ALA A 32 14.93 -25.49 7.51
CA ALA A 32 14.99 -26.93 7.72
C ALA A 32 16.42 -27.44 7.53
N ALA A 33 16.66 -28.68 7.90
CA ALA A 33 17.97 -29.30 7.76
C ALA A 33 18.48 -29.27 6.31
N ASN A 34 17.58 -29.28 5.34
CA ASN A 34 17.91 -29.22 3.91
C ASN A 34 18.14 -27.79 3.40
N GLY A 35 18.09 -26.77 4.27
CA GLY A 35 18.32 -25.40 3.90
C GLY A 35 17.10 -24.63 3.41
N TYR A 36 15.97 -25.28 3.27
CA TYR A 36 14.75 -24.61 2.83
C TYR A 36 14.12 -23.79 3.95
N ARG A 37 13.51 -22.65 3.57
CA ARG A 37 12.80 -21.80 4.50
C ARG A 37 11.58 -22.50 5.07
N VAL A 38 11.38 -22.36 6.39
CA VAL A 38 10.22 -22.91 7.08
C VAL A 38 9.49 -21.78 7.77
N TYR A 39 8.19 -21.66 7.49
CA TYR A 39 7.35 -20.61 8.04
C TYR A 39 6.37 -21.19 9.04
N GLN A 40 5.91 -20.35 9.96
CA GLN A 40 5.03 -20.75 11.03
C GLN A 40 3.74 -19.94 11.00
N GLN A 41 2.82 -20.27 11.89
CA GLN A 41 1.54 -19.59 11.98
C GLN A 41 1.70 -18.09 12.24
N GLU A 42 2.71 -17.72 13.02
CA GLU A 42 3.01 -16.31 13.26
C GLU A 42 3.30 -15.54 11.97
N ASP A 43 3.95 -16.20 11.02
CA ASP A 43 4.25 -15.58 9.73
C ASP A 43 2.97 -15.33 8.93
N VAL A 44 2.02 -16.27 9.02
CA VAL A 44 0.72 -16.10 8.37
C VAL A 44 0.01 -14.87 8.93
N GLU A 45 -0.04 -14.76 10.24
CA GLU A 45 -0.69 -13.64 10.91
C GLU A 45 -0.04 -12.31 10.55
N ARG A 46 1.28 -12.29 10.56
CA ARG A 46 2.04 -11.08 10.25
C ARG A 46 1.83 -10.64 8.81
N LEU A 47 1.92 -11.58 7.87
CA LEU A 47 1.68 -11.28 6.46
C LEU A 47 0.25 -10.84 6.19
N SER A 48 -0.71 -11.44 6.86
CA SER A 48 -2.10 -11.05 6.74
C SER A 48 -2.30 -9.62 7.22
N PHE A 49 -1.65 -9.27 8.33
CA PHE A 49 -1.68 -7.90 8.84
C PHE A 49 -1.05 -6.92 7.85
N ILE A 50 0.13 -7.26 7.32
CA ILE A 50 0.81 -6.42 6.34
C ILE A 50 -0.08 -6.21 5.11
N ARG A 51 -0.70 -7.28 4.63
CA ARG A 51 -1.58 -7.20 3.47
C ARG A 51 -2.74 -6.26 3.71
N ARG A 52 -3.39 -6.36 4.87
CA ARG A 52 -4.50 -5.47 5.21
C ARG A 52 -4.05 -4.01 5.26
N CYS A 53 -2.87 -3.75 5.81
CA CYS A 53 -2.32 -2.41 5.83
C CYS A 53 -2.03 -1.90 4.42
N ARG A 54 -1.52 -2.78 3.55
CA ARG A 54 -1.28 -2.41 2.16
C ARG A 54 -2.57 -2.15 1.39
N ASP A 55 -3.63 -2.87 1.71
CA ASP A 55 -4.94 -2.59 1.12
C ASP A 55 -5.44 -1.19 1.51
N LEU A 56 -5.05 -0.72 2.67
CA LEU A 56 -5.33 0.65 3.10
C LEU A 56 -4.32 1.65 2.54
N GLN A 57 -3.38 1.18 1.74
CA GLN A 57 -2.33 1.98 1.11
C GLN A 57 -1.39 2.63 2.13
N ILE A 58 -1.22 2.01 3.28
CA ILE A 58 -0.27 2.48 4.28
C ILE A 58 1.15 2.17 3.80
N PRO A 59 2.06 3.15 3.84
CA PRO A 59 3.43 2.92 3.39
C PRO A 59 4.13 1.84 4.20
N LEU A 60 5.02 1.09 3.53
CA LEU A 60 5.74 -0.01 4.17
C LEU A 60 6.54 0.45 5.38
N GLU A 61 7.10 1.65 5.34
CA GLU A 61 7.86 2.20 6.44
C GLU A 61 7.01 2.36 7.70
N GLU A 62 5.77 2.77 7.54
CA GLU A 62 4.85 2.91 8.66
C GLU A 62 4.37 1.56 9.17
N ILE A 63 4.16 0.61 8.25
CA ILE A 63 3.82 -0.77 8.64
C ILE A 63 4.95 -1.36 9.47
N LYS A 64 6.19 -1.11 9.07
CA LYS A 64 7.36 -1.60 9.78
C LYS A 64 7.41 -1.06 11.21
N LYS A 65 7.06 0.20 11.40
CA LYS A 65 6.99 0.81 12.74
C LYS A 65 5.96 0.11 13.61
N VAL A 66 4.79 -0.19 13.06
CA VAL A 66 3.74 -0.90 13.78
C VAL A 66 4.18 -2.30 14.14
N LEU A 67 4.82 -3.00 13.22
CA LEU A 67 5.33 -4.35 13.48
C LEU A 67 6.45 -4.35 14.49
N GLY A 68 7.26 -3.30 14.51
CA GLY A 68 8.27 -3.12 15.54
C GLY A 68 7.67 -3.05 16.93
N CYS A 69 6.48 -2.44 17.03
CA CYS A 69 5.74 -2.39 18.28
C CYS A 69 5.21 -3.76 18.69
N ASP A 70 4.86 -4.59 17.72
CA ASP A 70 4.37 -5.94 17.97
C ASP A 70 5.42 -6.83 18.66
N HIS A 71 6.69 -6.48 18.53
CA HIS A 71 7.75 -7.22 19.21
C HIS A 71 7.89 -6.84 20.69
N GLY A 72 7.01 -5.97 21.19
CA GLY A 72 6.89 -5.70 22.60
C GLY A 72 7.98 -4.86 23.21
N ASN A 73 8.90 -4.36 22.43
CA ASN A 73 10.08 -3.72 22.99
C ASN A 73 10.02 -2.21 23.08
N ALA A 74 9.34 -1.56 22.16
CA ALA A 74 9.39 -0.12 22.06
C ALA A 74 8.05 0.57 22.18
N CYS A 75 6.97 -0.21 22.18
CA CYS A 75 5.63 0.33 22.11
C CYS A 75 4.73 -0.15 23.25
N GLU A 76 5.31 -0.51 24.35
CA GLU A 76 4.54 -0.94 25.52
C GLU A 76 3.55 0.13 25.93
N GLY A 77 2.28 -0.20 25.92
CA GLY A 77 1.22 0.73 26.29
C GLY A 77 0.95 1.83 25.29
N HIS A 78 1.59 1.79 24.14
CA HIS A 78 1.43 2.83 23.15
C HIS A 78 0.67 2.32 21.93
N ASN A 79 -0.62 2.16 22.07
CA ASN A 79 -1.50 1.97 20.92
C ASN A 79 -1.54 3.24 20.06
N ASN A 80 -0.99 4.32 20.57
CA ASN A 80 -1.01 5.63 19.91
C ASN A 80 -0.32 5.63 18.56
N HIS A 81 0.69 4.78 18.37
CA HIS A 81 1.39 4.71 17.10
C HIS A 81 0.51 4.21 15.97
N VAL A 82 -0.34 3.24 16.25
CA VAL A 82 -1.26 2.72 15.25
C VAL A 82 -2.31 3.78 14.91
N ASP A 83 -2.85 4.42 15.94
CA ASP A 83 -3.85 5.47 15.76
C ASP A 83 -3.28 6.63 14.94
N ASP A 84 -2.06 7.03 15.24
CA ASP A 84 -1.39 8.11 14.50
C ASP A 84 -1.18 7.75 13.04
N ILE A 85 -0.79 6.50 12.78
CA ILE A 85 -0.56 6.04 11.41
C ILE A 85 -1.87 6.01 10.62
N ILE A 86 -2.93 5.53 11.23
CA ILE A 86 -4.25 5.50 10.58
C ILE A 86 -4.75 6.92 10.34
N ALA A 87 -4.58 7.82 11.31
CA ALA A 87 -4.99 9.20 11.15
C ALA A 87 -4.20 9.90 10.04
N ALA A 88 -2.91 9.66 9.97
CA ALA A 88 -2.08 10.22 8.92
C ALA A 88 -2.48 9.69 7.53
N GLN A 89 -2.83 8.40 7.46
CA GLN A 89 -3.29 7.81 6.21
C GLN A 89 -4.63 8.40 5.79
N LEU A 90 -5.53 8.59 6.74
CA LEU A 90 -6.82 9.21 6.45
C LEU A 90 -6.64 10.62 5.87
N GLU A 91 -5.73 11.41 6.43
CA GLU A 91 -5.46 12.75 5.90
C GLU A 91 -4.90 12.69 4.48
N ARG A 92 -4.04 11.72 4.19
CA ARG A 92 -3.52 11.54 2.82
C ARG A 92 -4.64 11.17 1.84
N VAL A 93 -5.55 10.32 2.27
CA VAL A 93 -6.70 9.92 1.43
C VAL A 93 -7.61 11.11 1.19
N LYS A 94 -7.91 11.90 2.21
CA LYS A 94 -8.73 13.11 2.05
C LYS A 94 -8.10 14.09 1.07
N LYS A 95 -6.80 14.28 1.17
CA LYS A 95 -6.08 15.16 0.27
C LYS A 95 -6.10 14.64 -1.16
N ALA A 96 -5.86 13.35 -1.33
CA ALA A 96 -5.90 12.71 -2.64
C ALA A 96 -7.29 12.82 -3.27
N LYS A 97 -8.34 12.69 -2.46
CA LYS A 97 -9.71 12.83 -2.91
C LYS A 97 -9.98 14.22 -3.45
N ILE A 98 -9.52 15.25 -2.75
CA ILE A 98 -9.67 16.63 -3.20
C ILE A 98 -8.93 16.84 -4.52
N GLU A 99 -7.71 16.32 -4.63
CA GLU A 99 -6.91 16.43 -5.83
C GLU A 99 -7.57 15.71 -7.01
N LEU A 100 -8.13 14.53 -6.76
CA LEU A 100 -8.84 13.77 -7.80
C LEU A 100 -10.12 14.48 -8.23
N GLU A 101 -10.86 15.08 -7.31
CA GLU A 101 -12.05 15.84 -7.64
C GLU A 101 -11.71 17.05 -8.51
N ALA A 102 -10.63 17.74 -8.20
CA ALA A 102 -10.16 18.87 -9.00
C ALA A 102 -9.76 18.42 -10.40
N LEU A 103 -9.05 17.28 -10.48
CA LEU A 103 -8.64 16.72 -11.76
C LEU A 103 -9.86 16.30 -12.59
N GLU A 104 -10.83 15.68 -11.95
CA GLU A 104 -12.07 15.28 -12.61
C GLU A 104 -12.78 16.50 -13.21
N GLN A 105 -12.88 17.57 -12.43
CA GLN A 105 -13.50 18.80 -12.92
C GLN A 105 -12.75 19.39 -14.11
N THR A 106 -11.43 19.36 -14.06
CA THR A 106 -10.61 19.85 -15.16
C THR A 106 -10.86 19.03 -16.43
N LEU A 107 -10.85 17.71 -16.29
CA LEU A 107 -11.08 16.82 -17.43
C LEU A 107 -12.50 16.96 -17.99
N THR A 108 -13.46 17.09 -17.11
CA THR A 108 -14.85 17.29 -17.51
C THR A 108 -15.01 18.60 -18.29
N GLY A 109 -14.38 19.65 -17.78
CA GLY A 109 -14.44 20.95 -18.46
C GLY A 109 -13.79 20.92 -19.83
N LEU A 110 -12.70 20.16 -19.99
CA LEU A 110 -12.05 20.02 -21.28
C LEU A 110 -12.97 19.30 -22.29
N LEU A 111 -13.65 18.27 -21.84
CA LEU A 111 -14.58 17.54 -22.71
C LEU A 111 -15.80 18.38 -23.07
N GLU A 112 -16.31 19.17 -22.13
CA GLU A 112 -17.44 20.06 -22.40
C GLU A 112 -17.07 21.14 -23.43
N GLY A 113 -15.83 21.58 -23.41
CA GLY A 113 -15.31 22.52 -24.39
C GLY A 113 -15.22 21.93 -25.79
N CYS A 114 -15.31 20.60 -25.92
CA CYS A 114 -15.26 19.89 -27.19
C CYS A 114 -16.60 19.39 -27.66
N ASP A 115 -17.69 19.95 -27.16
CA ASP A 115 -19.03 19.51 -27.53
C ASP A 115 -19.38 19.81 -28.98
N ASP A 116 -18.61 20.62 -29.64
CA ASP A 116 -18.82 20.93 -31.02
C ASP A 116 -18.26 19.81 -31.87
N ALA A 117 -19.10 18.89 -32.26
CA ALA A 117 -18.68 17.71 -33.01
C ALA A 117 -18.02 18.05 -34.33
N ASN A 118 -18.17 19.30 -34.79
CA ASN A 118 -17.61 19.76 -36.05
C ASN A 118 -16.22 20.39 -35.89
N SER A 119 -15.79 20.55 -34.69
CA SER A 119 -14.50 21.19 -34.41
C SER A 119 -13.38 20.18 -34.50
N SER A 120 -12.80 20.09 -35.68
CA SER A 120 -11.54 19.36 -35.82
C SER A 120 -10.44 20.02 -35.00
N GLN A 121 -10.66 21.24 -34.57
CA GLN A 121 -9.79 21.94 -33.67
C GLN A 121 -10.38 21.84 -32.27
N CYS A 122 -10.20 20.74 -31.66
CA CYS A 122 -10.68 20.54 -30.33
C CYS A 122 -10.10 21.61 -29.42
N ASN A 123 -10.97 22.30 -28.68
CA ASN A 123 -10.55 23.30 -27.72
C ASN A 123 -9.60 22.70 -26.68
N ILE A 124 -9.65 21.40 -26.52
CA ILE A 124 -8.75 20.69 -25.61
C ILE A 124 -7.30 20.96 -25.97
N LEU A 125 -6.93 20.82 -27.23
CA LEU A 125 -5.56 21.05 -27.65
C LEU A 125 -5.13 22.50 -27.42
N GLN A 126 -6.02 23.43 -27.67
CA GLN A 126 -5.71 24.84 -27.45
C GLN A 126 -5.56 25.14 -25.96
N ASN A 127 -6.45 24.62 -25.13
CA ASN A 127 -6.38 24.83 -23.69
C ASN A 127 -5.12 24.22 -23.08
N LEU A 128 -4.72 23.07 -23.55
CA LEU A 128 -3.51 22.42 -23.07
C LEU A 128 -2.24 23.17 -23.53
N ARG A 129 -2.29 23.78 -24.72
CA ARG A 129 -1.16 24.57 -25.21
C ARG A 129 -1.03 25.91 -24.52
N ALA A 130 -2.13 26.45 -24.03
CA ALA A 130 -2.13 27.75 -23.36
C ALA A 130 -1.52 27.69 -21.96
N HIS A 131 -1.35 26.51 -21.44
CA HIS A 131 -0.78 26.28 -20.13
C HIS A 131 0.44 25.39 -20.22
#